data_87c5370ffab3fcfad554edf6afa7aa3c
#
_entry.id   87c5370ffab3fcfad554edf6afa7aa3c
#
_cell.length_a   1.000
_cell.length_b   1.000
_cell.length_c   1.000
_cell.angle_alpha   90.00
_cell.angle_beta   90.00
_cell.angle_gamma   90.00
#
_symmetry.space_group_name_H-M   'P 1'
#
loop_
_entity.id
_entity.type
_entity.pdbx_description
1 polymer ?
#
loop_
_entity_poly.entity_id
_entity_poly.type
_entity_poly.pdbx_seq_one_letter_code
_entity_poly.pdbx_strand_id
1 'polypeptide(L)'
;DDAKLEAPLAETWAPQLADAVKRAGASALLGTASSTGKDILPRAAALLGAGMASDITAVVAANKFKRPAYAGNAIEEVEIGGSVVVASVRQTAFPPSAGGAAGAVETVAVGAVDALGAELVALHATQKSARPDLGEAKVVVSGGRGMREGKNFKVLEELTDLLGGALGASRAAADAGMVPNELQVGQTGRVVAPQLYIAVAISGAIQHLAGMKGSKVIVAINKNPEEPIFQVADYGLVDTWEKAIPALIAEVKKLKG
;
A
#
# COMPACT_ATOMS: atom_id res chain seq x y z
N ASP A 1 13.02 -15.48 -16.54
CA ASP A 1 13.54 -14.23 -17.09
C ASP A 1 13.44 -14.32 -18.63
N ASP A 2 12.50 -13.62 -19.23
CA ASP A 2 12.25 -13.62 -20.68
C ASP A 2 11.91 -12.20 -21.11
N ALA A 3 12.60 -11.72 -22.18
CA ALA A 3 12.41 -10.36 -22.69
C ALA A 3 10.95 -10.07 -23.12
N LYS A 4 10.19 -11.09 -23.49
CA LYS A 4 8.76 -10.95 -23.84
C LYS A 4 7.88 -10.55 -22.64
N LEU A 5 8.39 -10.74 -21.43
CA LEU A 5 7.69 -10.43 -20.16
C LEU A 5 8.33 -9.24 -19.42
N GLU A 6 9.17 -8.45 -20.08
CA GLU A 6 9.81 -7.27 -19.48
C GLU A 6 8.78 -6.25 -18.99
N ALA A 7 7.75 -5.99 -19.79
CA ALA A 7 6.63 -5.16 -19.39
C ALA A 7 5.58 -5.99 -18.61
N PRO A 8 5.24 -5.61 -17.35
CA PRO A 8 4.25 -6.34 -16.55
C PRO A 8 2.81 -6.02 -16.98
N LEU A 9 2.47 -6.29 -18.24
CA LEU A 9 1.13 -6.15 -18.76
C LEU A 9 0.28 -7.36 -18.35
N ALA A 10 -0.98 -7.12 -17.94
CA ALA A 10 -1.88 -8.20 -17.56
C ALA A 10 -2.14 -9.18 -18.72
N GLU A 11 -2.15 -8.67 -19.97
CA GLU A 11 -2.30 -9.45 -21.19
C GLU A 11 -1.22 -10.51 -21.38
N THR A 12 0.02 -10.17 -21.04
CA THR A 12 1.19 -11.05 -21.25
C THR A 12 1.48 -11.92 -20.02
N TRP A 13 1.32 -11.37 -18.82
CA TRP A 13 1.69 -12.05 -17.57
C TRP A 13 0.61 -13.02 -17.07
N ALA A 14 -0.68 -12.66 -17.17
CA ALA A 14 -1.75 -13.49 -16.62
C ALA A 14 -1.85 -14.88 -17.27
N PRO A 15 -1.69 -15.05 -18.61
CA PRO A 15 -1.64 -16.37 -19.23
C PRO A 15 -0.50 -17.24 -18.68
N GLN A 16 0.70 -16.67 -18.48
CA GLN A 16 1.86 -17.39 -17.96
C GLN A 16 1.63 -17.86 -16.52
N LEU A 17 1.00 -17.02 -15.67
CA LEU A 17 0.62 -17.40 -14.32
C LEU A 17 -0.43 -18.51 -14.32
N ALA A 18 -1.44 -18.41 -15.18
CA ALA A 18 -2.46 -19.46 -15.31
C ALA A 18 -1.87 -20.80 -15.75
N ASP A 19 -0.92 -20.78 -16.69
CA ASP A 19 -0.21 -21.97 -17.12
C ASP A 19 0.69 -22.55 -16.03
N ALA A 20 1.38 -21.69 -15.28
CA ALA A 20 2.19 -22.12 -14.14
C ALA A 20 1.35 -22.82 -13.07
N VAL A 21 0.18 -22.28 -12.74
CA VAL A 21 -0.78 -22.91 -11.80
C VAL A 21 -1.19 -24.30 -12.29
N LYS A 22 -1.55 -24.43 -13.58
CA LYS A 22 -1.97 -25.70 -14.18
C LYS A 22 -0.84 -26.73 -14.17
N ARG A 23 0.37 -26.35 -14.57
CA ARG A 23 1.56 -27.23 -14.61
C ARG A 23 1.96 -27.73 -13.23
N ALA A 24 1.91 -26.83 -12.22
CA ALA A 24 2.23 -27.18 -10.85
C ALA A 24 1.11 -27.97 -10.15
N GLY A 25 -0.07 -28.10 -10.75
CA GLY A 25 -1.24 -28.67 -10.09
C GLY A 25 -1.61 -27.91 -8.82
N ALA A 26 -1.34 -26.60 -8.81
CA ALA A 26 -1.54 -25.77 -7.62
C ALA A 26 -3.03 -25.50 -7.38
N SER A 27 -3.45 -25.57 -6.13
CA SER A 27 -4.83 -25.26 -5.69
C SER A 27 -5.02 -23.81 -5.33
N ALA A 28 -3.96 -23.00 -5.31
CA ALA A 28 -4.04 -21.57 -5.00
C ALA A 28 -3.04 -20.74 -5.80
N LEU A 29 -3.45 -19.53 -6.20
CA LEU A 29 -2.62 -18.47 -6.75
C LEU A 29 -2.73 -17.25 -5.85
N LEU A 30 -1.65 -16.93 -5.15
CA LEU A 30 -1.58 -15.78 -4.26
C LEU A 30 -0.60 -14.73 -4.81
N GLY A 31 -0.96 -13.48 -4.74
CA GLY A 31 -0.08 -12.38 -5.09
C GLY A 31 -0.34 -11.16 -4.21
N THR A 32 0.56 -10.19 -4.23
CA THR A 32 0.40 -8.97 -3.44
C THR A 32 -0.74 -8.11 -3.98
N ALA A 33 -1.47 -7.42 -3.11
CA ALA A 33 -2.49 -6.43 -3.48
C ALA A 33 -1.86 -5.09 -3.92
N SER A 34 -0.73 -5.15 -4.64
CA SER A 34 -0.10 -4.02 -5.33
C SER A 34 -0.90 -3.63 -6.58
N SER A 35 -0.57 -2.49 -7.19
CA SER A 35 -1.19 -2.08 -8.47
C SER A 35 -1.04 -3.16 -9.53
N THR A 36 0.17 -3.73 -9.68
CA THR A 36 0.45 -4.84 -10.61
C THR A 36 -0.35 -6.09 -10.26
N GLY A 37 -0.40 -6.50 -8.98
CA GLY A 37 -1.16 -7.66 -8.57
C GLY A 37 -2.67 -7.49 -8.77
N LYS A 38 -3.20 -6.30 -8.53
CA LYS A 38 -4.62 -5.97 -8.75
C LYS A 38 -5.01 -5.96 -10.23
N ASP A 39 -4.06 -5.76 -11.12
CA ASP A 39 -4.26 -5.83 -12.57
C ASP A 39 -4.15 -7.27 -13.09
N ILE A 40 -3.09 -7.97 -12.73
CA ILE A 40 -2.76 -9.29 -13.29
C ILE A 40 -3.63 -10.42 -12.70
N LEU A 41 -3.81 -10.45 -11.37
CA LEU A 41 -4.48 -11.58 -10.71
C LEU A 41 -5.94 -11.80 -11.12
N PRO A 42 -6.79 -10.76 -11.29
CA PRO A 42 -8.16 -10.96 -11.74
C PRO A 42 -8.24 -11.60 -13.14
N ARG A 43 -7.32 -11.20 -14.04
CA ARG A 43 -7.24 -11.77 -15.36
C ARG A 43 -6.78 -13.24 -15.32
N ALA A 44 -5.79 -13.56 -14.50
CA ALA A 44 -5.35 -14.93 -14.27
C ALA A 44 -6.47 -15.80 -13.68
N ALA A 45 -7.26 -15.26 -12.74
CA ALA A 45 -8.43 -15.94 -12.18
C ALA A 45 -9.45 -16.27 -13.26
N ALA A 46 -9.77 -15.32 -14.13
CA ALA A 46 -10.70 -15.55 -15.25
C ALA A 46 -10.20 -16.63 -16.21
N LEU A 47 -8.90 -16.64 -16.55
CA LEU A 47 -8.27 -17.66 -17.41
C LEU A 47 -8.24 -19.05 -16.76
N LEU A 48 -8.25 -19.13 -15.44
CA LEU A 48 -8.34 -20.36 -14.66
C LEU A 48 -9.79 -20.82 -14.44
N GLY A 49 -10.79 -20.00 -14.75
CA GLY A 49 -12.18 -20.22 -14.34
C GLY A 49 -12.34 -20.25 -12.81
N ALA A 50 -11.47 -19.55 -12.09
CA ALA A 50 -11.38 -19.53 -10.64
C ALA A 50 -12.06 -18.31 -10.02
N GLY A 51 -12.64 -18.50 -8.83
CA GLY A 51 -13.07 -17.37 -8.00
C GLY A 51 -11.87 -16.64 -7.37
N MET A 52 -12.05 -15.34 -7.07
CA MET A 52 -11.00 -14.52 -6.50
C MET A 52 -11.46 -13.74 -5.26
N ALA A 53 -10.62 -13.74 -4.22
CA ALA A 53 -10.74 -12.83 -3.07
C ALA A 53 -9.68 -11.73 -3.19
N SER A 54 -10.13 -10.46 -3.30
CA SER A 54 -9.21 -9.32 -3.42
C SER A 54 -8.90 -8.70 -2.06
N ASP A 55 -7.61 -8.31 -1.89
CA ASP A 55 -7.13 -7.51 -0.75
C ASP A 55 -7.39 -8.17 0.61
N ILE A 56 -7.13 -9.48 0.70
CA ILE A 56 -7.36 -10.26 1.92
C ILE A 56 -6.47 -9.78 3.06
N THR A 57 -7.04 -9.76 4.27
CA THR A 57 -6.36 -9.35 5.52
C THR A 57 -6.22 -10.50 6.51
N ALA A 58 -6.89 -11.61 6.29
CA ALA A 58 -6.71 -12.83 7.05
C ALA A 58 -7.09 -14.07 6.25
N VAL A 59 -6.44 -15.17 6.54
CA VAL A 59 -6.77 -16.51 6.04
C VAL A 59 -7.50 -17.26 7.17
N VAL A 60 -8.75 -17.66 6.90
CA VAL A 60 -9.58 -18.42 7.86
C VAL A 60 -9.48 -19.93 7.57
N ALA A 61 -9.50 -20.29 6.29
CA ALA A 61 -9.31 -21.65 5.79
C ALA A 61 -8.66 -21.60 4.40
N ALA A 62 -8.34 -22.74 3.81
CA ALA A 62 -7.69 -22.81 2.50
C ALA A 62 -8.40 -22.03 1.38
N ASN A 63 -9.73 -21.90 1.48
CA ASN A 63 -10.56 -21.18 0.52
C ASN A 63 -11.42 -20.07 1.17
N LYS A 64 -11.15 -19.74 2.44
CA LYS A 64 -11.95 -18.77 3.20
C LYS A 64 -11.08 -17.66 3.76
N PHE A 65 -11.47 -16.41 3.50
CA PHE A 65 -10.66 -15.23 3.75
C PHE A 65 -11.48 -14.10 4.37
N LYS A 66 -10.79 -13.23 5.13
CA LYS A 66 -11.36 -11.93 5.53
C LYS A 66 -10.79 -10.83 4.64
N ARG A 67 -11.65 -9.91 4.26
CA ARG A 67 -11.30 -8.73 3.46
C ARG A 67 -12.09 -7.50 3.90
N PRO A 68 -11.53 -6.29 3.76
CA PRO A 68 -12.28 -5.07 4.04
C PRO A 68 -13.27 -4.76 2.90
N ALA A 69 -14.43 -4.27 3.29
CA ALA A 69 -15.46 -3.69 2.42
C ALA A 69 -15.82 -2.28 2.91
N TYR A 70 -16.48 -1.49 2.07
CA TYR A 70 -16.90 -0.12 2.39
C TYR A 70 -15.75 0.73 2.98
N ALA A 71 -14.63 0.78 2.28
CA ALA A 71 -13.41 1.46 2.73
C ALA A 71 -12.90 0.98 4.11
N GLY A 72 -13.16 -0.29 4.45
CA GLY A 72 -12.73 -0.92 5.68
C GLY A 72 -13.65 -0.64 6.89
N ASN A 73 -14.85 -0.12 6.67
CA ASN A 73 -15.88 -0.01 7.72
C ASN A 73 -16.56 -1.34 8.02
N ALA A 74 -16.48 -2.29 7.10
CA ALA A 74 -16.92 -3.66 7.29
C ALA A 74 -15.79 -4.62 6.95
N ILE A 75 -15.78 -5.77 7.62
CA ILE A 75 -14.92 -6.90 7.28
C ILE A 75 -15.83 -8.03 6.79
N GLU A 76 -15.67 -8.40 5.55
CA GLU A 76 -16.37 -9.54 4.95
C GLU A 76 -15.57 -10.81 5.18
N GLU A 77 -16.26 -11.91 5.47
CA GLU A 77 -15.71 -13.24 5.36
C GLU A 77 -16.25 -13.84 4.05
N VAL A 78 -15.34 -14.20 3.15
CA VAL A 78 -15.68 -14.72 1.83
C VAL A 78 -15.13 -16.14 1.67
N GLU A 79 -15.92 -17.00 1.07
CA GLU A 79 -15.53 -18.36 0.72
C GLU A 79 -15.51 -18.52 -0.79
N ILE A 80 -14.37 -18.99 -1.32
CA ILE A 80 -14.14 -19.15 -2.75
C ILE A 80 -14.36 -20.62 -3.11
N GLY A 81 -15.32 -20.88 -4.00
CA GLY A 81 -15.56 -22.20 -4.55
C GLY A 81 -14.63 -22.53 -5.71
N GLY A 82 -14.58 -23.83 -6.08
CA GLY A 82 -13.79 -24.31 -7.20
C GLY A 82 -12.52 -25.04 -6.77
N SER A 83 -11.78 -25.57 -7.77
CA SER A 83 -10.54 -26.34 -7.55
C SER A 83 -9.30 -25.47 -7.36
N VAL A 84 -9.35 -24.21 -7.81
CA VAL A 84 -8.28 -23.24 -7.67
C VAL A 84 -8.84 -21.98 -7.03
N VAL A 85 -8.12 -21.43 -6.07
CA VAL A 85 -8.44 -20.18 -5.37
C VAL A 85 -7.43 -19.12 -5.79
N VAL A 86 -7.91 -17.94 -6.17
CA VAL A 86 -7.02 -16.80 -6.43
C VAL A 86 -7.24 -15.74 -5.35
N ALA A 87 -6.16 -15.18 -4.80
CA ALA A 87 -6.29 -14.06 -3.87
C ALA A 87 -5.17 -13.04 -4.01
N SER A 88 -5.53 -11.77 -3.88
CA SER A 88 -4.55 -10.70 -3.65
C SER A 88 -4.44 -10.41 -2.15
N VAL A 89 -3.20 -10.33 -1.66
CA VAL A 89 -2.87 -10.28 -0.23
C VAL A 89 -2.45 -8.87 0.15
N ARG A 90 -3.08 -8.29 1.16
CA ARG A 90 -2.65 -7.02 1.74
C ARG A 90 -1.36 -7.22 2.51
N GLN A 91 -0.24 -6.72 2.00
CA GLN A 91 1.09 -6.91 2.60
C GLN A 91 1.15 -6.48 4.06
N THR A 92 0.53 -5.34 4.39
CA THR A 92 0.56 -4.78 5.75
C THR A 92 -0.25 -5.58 6.79
N ALA A 93 -1.06 -6.55 6.34
CA ALA A 93 -1.89 -7.38 7.24
C ALA A 93 -1.18 -8.65 7.71
N PHE A 94 -0.03 -9.00 7.11
CA PHE A 94 0.71 -10.21 7.43
C PHE A 94 2.16 -9.88 7.81
N PRO A 95 2.69 -10.50 8.87
CA PRO A 95 4.10 -10.32 9.21
C PRO A 95 4.98 -10.98 8.12
N PRO A 96 6.21 -10.49 7.90
CA PRO A 96 7.16 -11.15 7.04
C PRO A 96 7.42 -12.59 7.52
N SER A 97 7.52 -13.53 6.57
CA SER A 97 7.90 -14.90 6.88
C SER A 97 9.36 -14.96 7.36
N ALA A 98 9.62 -15.77 8.36
CA ALA A 98 11.00 -16.12 8.70
C ALA A 98 11.63 -16.86 7.52
N GLY A 99 12.91 -16.62 7.27
CA GLY A 99 13.68 -17.33 6.24
C GLY A 99 13.64 -18.84 6.47
N GLY A 100 13.74 -19.61 5.39
CA GLY A 100 13.75 -21.07 5.39
C GLY A 100 14.89 -21.63 4.57
N ALA A 101 14.91 -22.96 4.37
CA ALA A 101 15.85 -23.60 3.48
C ALA A 101 15.62 -23.18 2.01
N ALA A 102 16.68 -23.14 1.21
CA ALA A 102 16.58 -22.87 -0.22
C ALA A 102 15.73 -23.97 -0.90
N GLY A 103 14.72 -23.53 -1.66
CA GLY A 103 13.93 -24.40 -2.51
C GLY A 103 14.62 -24.72 -3.83
N ALA A 104 14.19 -25.78 -4.51
CA ALA A 104 14.62 -26.06 -5.88
C ALA A 104 14.09 -24.97 -6.83
N VAL A 105 14.91 -24.57 -7.79
CA VAL A 105 14.55 -23.65 -8.87
C VAL A 105 14.38 -24.43 -10.14
N GLU A 106 13.17 -24.35 -10.72
CA GLU A 106 12.84 -24.96 -12.02
C GLU A 106 12.76 -23.87 -13.10
N THR A 107 13.37 -24.15 -14.26
CA THR A 107 13.24 -23.29 -15.44
C THR A 107 12.06 -23.76 -16.29
N VAL A 108 11.10 -22.89 -16.51
CA VAL A 108 9.92 -23.16 -17.32
C VAL A 108 9.95 -22.27 -18.55
N ALA A 109 9.76 -22.85 -19.72
CA ALA A 109 9.67 -22.07 -20.96
C ALA A 109 8.41 -21.19 -20.95
N VAL A 110 8.58 -19.93 -21.35
CA VAL A 110 7.48 -18.99 -21.56
C VAL A 110 6.63 -19.47 -22.74
N GLY A 111 5.32 -19.53 -22.53
CA GLY A 111 4.36 -19.88 -23.57
C GLY A 111 4.18 -18.77 -24.62
N ALA A 112 3.15 -18.89 -25.44
CA ALA A 112 2.80 -17.83 -26.37
C ALA A 112 2.47 -16.52 -25.61
N VAL A 113 3.05 -15.43 -26.07
CA VAL A 113 2.83 -14.08 -25.49
C VAL A 113 2.12 -13.24 -26.53
N ASP A 114 0.93 -12.76 -26.19
CA ASP A 114 0.14 -11.81 -26.98
C ASP A 114 -0.28 -10.64 -26.07
N ALA A 115 0.15 -9.46 -26.44
CA ALA A 115 -0.19 -8.23 -25.73
C ALA A 115 -1.59 -7.69 -26.07
N LEU A 116 -2.32 -8.33 -27.01
CA LEU A 116 -3.69 -7.96 -27.42
C LEU A 116 -3.84 -6.47 -27.78
N GLY A 117 -2.78 -5.88 -28.33
CA GLY A 117 -2.74 -4.45 -28.69
C GLY A 117 -2.35 -3.51 -27.54
N ALA A 118 -2.04 -4.04 -26.34
CA ALA A 118 -1.47 -3.25 -25.25
C ALA A 118 0.03 -3.04 -25.47
N GLU A 119 0.51 -1.84 -25.16
CA GLU A 119 1.93 -1.47 -25.29
C GLU A 119 2.37 -0.64 -24.07
N LEU A 120 3.52 -0.97 -23.50
CA LEU A 120 4.16 -0.11 -22.53
C LEU A 120 4.88 1.04 -23.24
N VAL A 121 4.27 2.22 -23.25
CA VAL A 121 4.82 3.40 -23.91
C VAL A 121 6.04 3.95 -23.18
N ALA A 122 5.97 4.07 -21.87
CA ALA A 122 7.06 4.55 -21.03
C ALA A 122 6.88 4.14 -19.57
N LEU A 123 8.00 3.91 -18.89
CA LEU A 123 8.06 3.75 -17.43
C LEU A 123 8.75 4.98 -16.82
N HIS A 124 7.98 5.81 -16.15
CA HIS A 124 8.53 6.92 -15.36
C HIS A 124 8.92 6.40 -13.99
N ALA A 125 10.16 5.93 -13.86
CA ALA A 125 10.68 5.49 -12.57
C ALA A 125 10.77 6.66 -11.61
N THR A 126 10.15 6.53 -10.45
CA THR A 126 10.32 7.49 -9.34
C THR A 126 11.79 7.51 -8.94
N GLN A 127 12.36 8.69 -8.72
CA GLN A 127 13.73 8.77 -8.19
C GLN A 127 13.77 8.03 -6.85
N LYS A 128 14.70 7.09 -6.73
CA LYS A 128 14.92 6.38 -5.45
C LYS A 128 15.23 7.42 -4.38
N SER A 129 14.29 7.62 -3.47
CA SER A 129 14.53 8.38 -2.25
C SER A 129 15.49 7.59 -1.35
N ALA A 130 16.30 8.30 -0.58
CA ALA A 130 17.07 7.68 0.50
C ALA A 130 16.19 7.18 1.65
N ARG A 131 14.91 7.61 1.67
CA ARG A 131 13.90 7.20 2.65
C ARG A 131 13.35 5.81 2.29
N PRO A 132 12.90 5.03 3.29
CA PRO A 132 12.25 3.74 3.04
C PRO A 132 11.00 3.91 2.18
N ASP A 133 10.61 2.84 1.47
CA ASP A 133 9.33 2.82 0.73
C ASP A 133 8.16 3.06 1.69
N LEU A 134 7.18 3.81 1.23
CA LEU A 134 6.02 4.21 2.05
C LEU A 134 5.24 2.99 2.59
N GLY A 135 5.18 1.89 1.83
CA GLY A 135 4.49 0.66 2.24
C GLY A 135 5.26 -0.19 3.26
N GLU A 136 6.58 0.03 3.40
CA GLU A 136 7.47 -0.77 4.26
C GLU A 136 7.98 0.02 5.49
N ALA A 137 7.79 1.33 5.49
CA ALA A 137 8.29 2.22 6.53
C ALA A 137 7.66 1.91 7.90
N LYS A 138 8.49 1.87 8.94
CA LYS A 138 8.04 1.74 10.34
C LYS A 138 7.44 3.02 10.88
N VAL A 139 7.81 4.15 10.34
CA VAL A 139 7.29 5.48 10.68
C VAL A 139 6.85 6.17 9.41
N VAL A 140 5.66 6.75 9.42
CA VAL A 140 5.14 7.55 8.31
C VAL A 140 4.71 8.92 8.85
N VAL A 141 5.21 9.99 8.23
CA VAL A 141 4.78 11.36 8.50
C VAL A 141 4.02 11.86 7.27
N SER A 142 2.75 12.17 7.42
CA SER A 142 1.88 12.55 6.31
C SER A 142 1.34 13.96 6.44
N GLY A 143 1.42 14.72 5.35
CA GLY A 143 0.85 16.07 5.24
C GLY A 143 -0.49 16.11 4.51
N GLY A 144 -1.42 16.89 5.02
CA GLY A 144 -2.69 17.14 4.37
C GLY A 144 -2.69 18.42 3.51
N ARG A 145 -3.85 18.70 2.86
CA ARG A 145 -4.08 19.96 2.13
C ARG A 145 -3.90 21.19 3.03
N GLY A 146 -4.07 21.05 4.34
CA GLY A 146 -3.84 22.14 5.30
C GLY A 146 -2.39 22.58 5.43
N MET A 147 -1.43 21.87 4.82
CA MET A 147 -0.05 22.34 4.61
C MET A 147 0.03 23.53 3.64
N ARG A 148 -1.02 23.77 2.84
CA ARG A 148 -1.25 24.88 1.91
C ARG A 148 -0.39 24.86 0.65
N GLU A 149 0.92 24.66 0.75
CA GLU A 149 1.87 24.70 -0.38
C GLU A 149 2.91 23.59 -0.28
N GLY A 150 3.42 23.14 -1.43
CA GLY A 150 4.43 22.07 -1.49
C GLY A 150 5.72 22.40 -0.74
N LYS A 151 6.14 23.68 -0.76
CA LYS A 151 7.34 24.12 -0.01
C LYS A 151 7.24 23.89 1.51
N ASN A 152 6.04 23.85 2.06
CA ASN A 152 5.80 23.62 3.48
C ASN A 152 5.98 22.16 3.89
N PHE A 153 6.01 21.22 2.93
CA PHE A 153 6.33 19.83 3.22
C PHE A 153 7.79 19.63 3.66
N LYS A 154 8.68 20.59 3.40
CA LYS A 154 10.09 20.52 3.84
C LYS A 154 10.23 20.31 5.35
N VAL A 155 9.37 20.90 6.15
CA VAL A 155 9.40 20.71 7.61
C VAL A 155 8.97 19.30 8.00
N LEU A 156 8.06 18.68 7.24
CA LEU A 156 7.69 17.26 7.41
C LEU A 156 8.81 16.33 6.92
N GLU A 157 9.52 16.70 5.87
CA GLU A 157 10.70 15.98 5.39
C GLU A 157 11.77 15.92 6.48
N GLU A 158 12.07 17.06 7.14
CA GLU A 158 13.02 17.10 8.26
C GLU A 158 12.60 16.16 9.40
N LEU A 159 11.34 16.22 9.82
CA LEU A 159 10.80 15.33 10.85
C LEU A 159 10.89 13.85 10.42
N THR A 160 10.55 13.58 9.17
CA THR A 160 10.60 12.23 8.58
C THR A 160 12.02 11.66 8.60
N ASP A 161 12.99 12.46 8.18
CA ASP A 161 14.41 12.07 8.15
C ASP A 161 14.96 11.84 9.57
N LEU A 162 14.60 12.70 10.52
CA LEU A 162 14.93 12.50 11.92
C LEU A 162 14.36 11.19 12.50
N LEU A 163 13.18 10.80 12.08
CA LEU A 163 12.53 9.57 12.55
C LEU A 163 12.94 8.33 11.73
N GLY A 164 13.70 8.50 10.64
CA GLY A 164 14.08 7.40 9.73
C GLY A 164 12.86 6.78 9.04
N GLY A 165 11.86 7.60 8.77
CA GLY A 165 10.58 7.20 8.22
C GLY A 165 10.39 7.49 6.74
N ALA A 166 9.15 7.35 6.27
CA ALA A 166 8.69 7.75 4.95
C ALA A 166 7.76 8.96 5.02
N LEU A 167 7.83 9.82 4.00
CA LEU A 167 6.91 10.92 3.82
C LEU A 167 5.66 10.43 3.09
N GLY A 168 4.49 10.78 3.60
CA GLY A 168 3.21 10.54 2.97
C GLY A 168 2.40 11.82 2.79
N ALA A 169 1.29 11.70 2.08
CA ALA A 169 0.37 12.81 1.90
C ALA A 169 -1.08 12.36 1.74
N SER A 170 -2.02 13.25 2.01
CA SER A 170 -3.42 13.03 1.65
C SER A 170 -3.62 13.18 0.13
N ARG A 171 -4.66 12.52 -0.42
CA ARG A 171 -5.04 12.70 -1.82
C ARG A 171 -5.22 14.17 -2.18
N ALA A 172 -5.88 14.95 -1.33
CA ALA A 172 -6.11 16.36 -1.58
C ALA A 172 -4.83 17.21 -1.66
N ALA A 173 -3.73 16.77 -1.03
CA ALA A 173 -2.43 17.43 -1.17
C ALA A 173 -1.74 17.02 -2.48
N ALA A 174 -1.82 15.74 -2.86
CA ALA A 174 -1.29 15.23 -4.13
C ALA A 174 -2.03 15.83 -5.32
N ASP A 175 -3.38 15.81 -5.33
CA ASP A 175 -4.22 16.40 -6.38
C ASP A 175 -3.96 17.91 -6.55
N ALA A 176 -3.58 18.61 -5.47
CA ALA A 176 -3.20 20.02 -5.51
C ALA A 176 -1.75 20.24 -5.99
N GLY A 177 -1.03 19.20 -6.39
CA GLY A 177 0.36 19.28 -6.85
C GLY A 177 1.38 19.70 -5.78
N MET A 178 1.04 19.57 -4.49
CA MET A 178 1.95 19.88 -3.39
C MET A 178 3.07 18.84 -3.24
N VAL A 179 2.77 17.61 -3.60
CA VAL A 179 3.68 16.44 -3.57
C VAL A 179 3.38 15.51 -4.73
N PRO A 180 4.32 14.64 -5.13
CA PRO A 180 4.06 13.59 -6.12
C PRO A 180 2.98 12.60 -5.66
N ASN A 181 2.24 12.03 -6.64
CA ASN A 181 1.15 11.08 -6.38
C ASN A 181 1.60 9.79 -5.68
N GLU A 182 2.85 9.40 -5.84
CA GLU A 182 3.45 8.22 -5.19
C GLU A 182 3.47 8.31 -3.66
N LEU A 183 3.39 9.54 -3.12
CA LEU A 183 3.32 9.79 -1.69
C LEU A 183 1.88 9.72 -1.14
N GLN A 184 0.89 9.51 -2.00
CA GLN A 184 -0.50 9.46 -1.58
C GLN A 184 -0.78 8.24 -0.70
N VAL A 185 -1.29 8.49 0.51
CA VAL A 185 -1.84 7.49 1.43
C VAL A 185 -3.37 7.53 1.36
N GLY A 186 -3.99 6.37 1.19
CA GLY A 186 -5.45 6.27 1.13
C GLY A 186 -5.93 5.07 0.32
N GLN A 187 -7.22 4.98 0.16
CA GLN A 187 -7.90 3.89 -0.56
C GLN A 187 -7.40 3.73 -2.01
N THR A 188 -7.15 4.85 -2.69
CA THR A 188 -6.68 4.89 -4.08
C THR A 188 -5.16 5.11 -4.21
N GLY A 189 -4.48 5.32 -3.10
CA GLY A 189 -3.03 5.43 -3.02
C GLY A 189 -2.40 4.21 -2.35
N ARG A 190 -1.36 4.45 -1.56
CA ARG A 190 -0.72 3.41 -0.75
C ARG A 190 -1.53 3.14 0.51
N VAL A 191 -1.70 1.86 0.85
CA VAL A 191 -2.19 1.43 2.17
C VAL A 191 -0.97 1.13 3.02
N VAL A 192 -0.89 1.78 4.17
CA VAL A 192 0.24 1.70 5.11
C VAL A 192 -0.24 1.23 6.49
N ALA A 193 0.62 0.54 7.23
CA ALA A 193 0.38 0.14 8.61
C ALA A 193 1.69 0.23 9.42
N PRO A 194 2.28 1.42 9.54
CA PRO A 194 3.52 1.63 10.29
C PRO A 194 3.30 1.42 11.79
N GLN A 195 4.40 1.37 12.52
CA GLN A 195 4.37 1.42 13.99
C GLN A 195 3.93 2.80 14.49
N LEU A 196 4.27 3.86 13.75
CA LEU A 196 3.87 5.25 14.05
C LEU A 196 3.43 5.97 12.79
N TYR A 197 2.23 6.50 12.80
CA TYR A 197 1.69 7.37 11.76
C TYR A 197 1.43 8.76 12.33
N ILE A 198 2.05 9.79 11.77
CA ILE A 198 1.85 11.18 12.18
C ILE A 198 1.05 11.89 11.08
N ALA A 199 -0.20 12.21 11.36
CA ALA A 199 -1.11 12.92 10.45
C ALA A 199 -1.07 14.42 10.73
N VAL A 200 -0.57 15.21 9.80
CA VAL A 200 -0.37 16.66 9.97
C VAL A 200 -1.31 17.42 9.03
N ALA A 201 -2.20 18.23 9.59
CA ALA A 201 -3.17 19.04 8.85
C ALA A 201 -4.01 18.19 7.85
N ILE A 202 -4.33 16.96 8.25
CA ILE A 202 -5.19 16.00 7.53
C ILE A 202 -6.56 15.99 8.21
N SER A 203 -7.64 16.04 7.43
CA SER A 203 -9.01 16.02 7.96
C SER A 203 -9.45 14.64 8.45
N GLY A 204 -8.93 13.57 7.86
CA GLY A 204 -9.38 12.22 8.19
C GLY A 204 -10.62 11.79 7.40
N ALA A 205 -10.72 12.20 6.12
CA ALA A 205 -11.72 11.65 5.22
C ALA A 205 -11.63 10.10 5.18
N ILE A 206 -12.76 9.43 5.04
CA ILE A 206 -12.87 7.97 5.09
C ILE A 206 -11.90 7.27 4.13
N GLN A 207 -11.65 7.86 2.95
CA GLN A 207 -10.72 7.32 1.96
C GLN A 207 -9.27 7.38 2.44
N HIS A 208 -8.89 8.42 3.22
CA HIS A 208 -7.58 8.51 3.84
C HIS A 208 -7.43 7.51 4.98
N LEU A 209 -8.45 7.44 5.84
CA LEU A 209 -8.48 6.50 6.98
C LEU A 209 -8.35 5.05 6.50
N ALA A 210 -8.99 4.69 5.38
CA ALA A 210 -8.86 3.36 4.78
C ALA A 210 -7.40 2.98 4.44
N GLY A 211 -6.55 3.98 4.21
CA GLY A 211 -5.13 3.79 3.88
C GLY A 211 -4.19 3.76 5.08
N MET A 212 -4.61 4.17 6.30
CA MET A 212 -3.67 4.30 7.42
C MET A 212 -4.19 3.83 8.78
N LYS A 213 -5.46 3.56 8.93
CA LYS A 213 -6.05 3.16 10.22
C LYS A 213 -5.51 1.84 10.79
N GLY A 214 -4.79 1.04 9.99
CA GLY A 214 -4.07 -0.15 10.43
C GLY A 214 -2.74 0.16 11.14
N SER A 215 -2.35 1.42 11.27
CA SER A 215 -1.14 1.85 11.98
C SER A 215 -1.24 1.51 13.46
N LYS A 216 -0.11 1.15 14.08
CA LYS A 216 -0.10 0.73 15.48
C LYS A 216 -0.33 1.90 16.46
N VAL A 217 0.24 3.05 16.14
CA VAL A 217 0.04 4.32 16.87
C VAL A 217 -0.23 5.42 15.86
N ILE A 218 -1.27 6.19 16.09
CA ILE A 218 -1.67 7.31 15.25
C ILE A 218 -1.60 8.60 16.06
N VAL A 219 -0.82 9.55 15.57
CA VAL A 219 -0.72 10.91 16.12
C VAL A 219 -1.37 11.87 15.15
N ALA A 220 -2.31 12.68 15.60
CA ALA A 220 -2.97 13.69 14.78
C ALA A 220 -2.60 15.11 15.25
N ILE A 221 -2.21 15.95 14.30
CA ILE A 221 -1.95 17.39 14.52
C ILE A 221 -2.83 18.16 13.57
N ASN A 222 -3.83 18.85 14.09
CA ASN A 222 -4.74 19.67 13.32
C ASN A 222 -5.23 20.85 14.13
N LYS A 223 -5.43 22.01 13.48
CA LYS A 223 -5.95 23.22 14.13
C LYS A 223 -7.44 23.13 14.48
N ASN A 224 -8.20 22.29 13.79
CA ASN A 224 -9.63 22.10 14.00
C ASN A 224 -9.87 20.81 14.84
N PRO A 225 -10.36 20.92 16.07
CA PRO A 225 -10.60 19.77 16.95
C PRO A 225 -11.72 18.84 16.46
N GLU A 226 -12.59 19.31 15.58
CA GLU A 226 -13.74 18.54 15.06
C GLU A 226 -13.38 17.65 13.86
N GLU A 227 -12.13 17.65 13.42
CA GLU A 227 -11.72 16.84 12.28
C GLU A 227 -11.77 15.34 12.59
N PRO A 228 -12.34 14.53 11.69
CA PRO A 228 -12.51 13.08 11.89
C PRO A 228 -11.22 12.31 12.20
N ILE A 229 -10.06 12.86 11.84
CA ILE A 229 -8.75 12.24 12.13
C ILE A 229 -8.55 12.00 13.63
N PHE A 230 -9.09 12.87 14.50
CA PHE A 230 -9.00 12.72 15.94
C PHE A 230 -9.79 11.54 16.50
N GLN A 231 -10.79 11.05 15.76
CA GLN A 231 -11.59 9.88 16.19
C GLN A 231 -10.80 8.57 16.10
N VAL A 232 -9.72 8.55 15.32
CA VAL A 232 -8.86 7.36 15.12
C VAL A 232 -7.46 7.56 15.69
N ALA A 233 -7.15 8.75 16.18
CA ALA A 233 -5.84 9.07 16.74
C ALA A 233 -5.71 8.57 18.19
N ASP A 234 -4.58 7.93 18.52
CA ASP A 234 -4.20 7.61 19.88
C ASP A 234 -3.75 8.86 20.66
N TYR A 235 -3.13 9.80 19.93
CA TYR A 235 -2.68 11.09 20.47
C TYR A 235 -3.10 12.21 19.54
N GLY A 236 -3.74 13.23 20.09
CA GLY A 236 -4.17 14.42 19.34
C GLY A 236 -3.56 15.71 19.89
N LEU A 237 -3.03 16.55 18.98
CA LEU A 237 -2.61 17.89 19.30
C LEU A 237 -3.43 18.89 18.48
N VAL A 238 -4.24 19.68 19.17
CA VAL A 238 -5.03 20.76 18.56
C VAL A 238 -4.19 22.01 18.51
N ASP A 239 -3.44 22.17 17.44
CA ASP A 239 -2.64 23.37 17.14
C ASP A 239 -2.34 23.46 15.64
N THR A 240 -1.73 24.56 15.23
CA THR A 240 -1.25 24.72 13.85
C THR A 240 0.05 23.95 13.64
N TRP A 241 0.24 23.39 12.44
CA TRP A 241 1.47 22.67 12.10
C TRP A 241 2.70 23.59 12.15
N GLU A 242 2.53 24.89 11.89
CA GLU A 242 3.59 25.91 11.93
C GLU A 242 4.24 26.03 13.31
N LYS A 243 3.49 25.75 14.37
CA LYS A 243 4.00 25.72 15.74
C LYS A 243 4.38 24.32 16.19
N ALA A 244 3.50 23.36 15.94
CA ALA A 244 3.62 22.01 16.46
C ALA A 244 4.83 21.25 15.88
N ILE A 245 5.05 21.32 14.56
CA ILE A 245 6.11 20.53 13.93
C ILE A 245 7.52 21.01 14.31
N PRO A 246 7.85 22.31 14.28
CA PRO A 246 9.16 22.76 14.76
C PRO A 246 9.43 22.39 16.23
N ALA A 247 8.41 22.50 17.09
CA ALA A 247 8.54 22.08 18.50
C ALA A 247 8.79 20.57 18.62
N LEU A 248 8.05 19.75 17.87
CA LEU A 248 8.24 18.30 17.85
C LEU A 248 9.64 17.91 17.33
N ILE A 249 10.13 18.56 16.28
CA ILE A 249 11.49 18.39 15.77
C ILE A 249 12.52 18.68 16.85
N ALA A 250 12.35 19.78 17.60
CA ALA A 250 13.28 20.16 18.66
C ALA A 250 13.32 19.09 19.77
N GLU A 251 12.16 18.57 20.17
CA GLU A 251 12.09 17.51 21.20
C GLU A 251 12.64 16.16 20.70
N VAL A 252 12.36 15.78 19.44
CA VAL A 252 12.93 14.55 18.86
C VAL A 252 14.46 14.64 18.77
N LYS A 253 15.02 15.82 18.44
CA LYS A 253 16.47 16.02 18.44
C LYS A 253 17.09 15.83 19.83
N LYS A 254 16.44 16.34 20.89
CA LYS A 254 16.90 16.13 22.28
C LYS A 254 16.87 14.67 22.71
N LEU A 255 15.90 13.90 22.24
CA LEU A 255 15.78 12.48 22.56
C LEU A 255 16.81 11.61 21.85
N LYS A 256 17.35 12.08 20.74
CA LYS A 256 18.32 11.34 19.90
C LYS A 256 19.79 11.73 20.11
N GLY A 257 20.03 12.89 20.71
CA GLY A 257 21.36 13.43 20.98
C GLY A 257 21.80 13.16 22.35
#